data_0ad3b47ea1b50799a32e4b08348d1c97
#
_entry.id   0ad3b47ea1b50799a32e4b08348d1c97
#
_cell.length_a   1.000
_cell.length_b   1.000
_cell.length_c   1.000
_cell.angle_alpha   90.00
_cell.angle_beta   90.00
_cell.angle_gamma   90.00
#
_symmetry.space_group_name_H-M   'P 1'
#
loop_
_entity.id
_entity.type
_entity.pdbx_description
1 polymer ?
#
loop_
_entity_poly.entity_id
_entity_poly.type
_entity_poly.pdbx_seq_one_letter_code
_entity_poly.pdbx_strand_id
1 'polypeptide(L)' 'MRIQLYDRGSPQGKKLFADLEKLCRRLQIDYDPEFIQDMSRVYGMGIQGKSVLLIDGEVTFVDRYPSLQELETIITEYL' A
#
# COMPACT_ATOMS: atom_id res chain seq x y z
N MET A 1 1.37 -9.83 -8.56
CA MET A 1 0.75 -8.62 -7.93
C MET A 1 1.83 -7.75 -7.35
N ARG A 2 1.82 -6.48 -7.67
CA ARG A 2 2.80 -5.52 -7.17
C ARG A 2 2.12 -4.54 -6.22
N ILE A 3 2.60 -4.47 -4.99
CA ILE A 3 2.02 -3.62 -3.94
C ILE A 3 3.04 -2.57 -3.52
N GLN A 4 2.67 -1.29 -3.64
CA GLN A 4 3.55 -0.19 -3.29
C GLN A 4 2.81 0.78 -2.39
N LEU A 5 3.37 1.04 -1.20
CA LEU A 5 2.86 2.07 -0.30
C LEU A 5 3.81 3.25 -0.33
N TYR A 6 3.30 4.37 -0.81
CA TYR A 6 4.02 5.64 -0.82
C TYR A 6 3.63 6.43 0.42
N ASP A 7 4.59 6.62 1.32
CA ASP A 7 4.37 7.31 2.59
C ASP A 7 5.71 7.81 3.09
N ARG A 8 5.79 9.05 3.55
CA ARG A 8 7.05 9.64 3.98
C ARG A 8 7.62 9.02 5.27
N GLY A 9 6.93 8.07 5.86
CA GLY A 9 7.36 7.39 7.06
C GLY A 9 6.55 7.76 8.29
N SER A 10 5.26 8.08 8.09
CA SER A 10 4.36 8.34 9.22
C SER A 10 4.17 7.06 10.04
N PRO A 11 3.87 7.20 11.34
CA PRO A 11 3.59 6.02 12.18
C PRO A 11 2.45 5.17 11.63
N GLN A 12 1.40 5.81 11.11
CA GLN A 12 0.26 5.10 10.52
C GLN A 12 0.67 4.36 9.24
N GLY A 13 1.52 4.99 8.42
CA GLY A 13 2.03 4.37 7.21
C GLY A 13 2.91 3.17 7.50
N LYS A 14 3.74 3.26 8.53
CA LYS A 14 4.59 2.14 8.95
C LYS A 14 3.76 0.98 9.47
N LYS A 15 2.70 1.25 10.23
CA LYS A 15 1.80 0.21 10.70
C LYS A 15 1.05 -0.44 9.55
N LEU A 16 0.57 0.36 8.61
CA LEU A 16 -0.10 -0.15 7.42
C LEU A 16 0.83 -1.06 6.61
N PHE A 17 2.08 -0.66 6.46
CA PHE A 17 3.06 -1.46 5.74
C PHE A 17 3.33 -2.79 6.44
N ALA A 18 3.44 -2.78 7.78
CA ALA A 18 3.61 -4.01 8.55
C ALA A 18 2.43 -4.96 8.35
N ASP A 19 1.21 -4.43 8.29
CA ASP A 19 0.02 -5.23 8.00
C ASP A 19 0.06 -5.80 6.57
N LEU A 20 0.51 -5.01 5.60
CA LEU A 20 0.70 -5.48 4.23
C LEU A 20 1.69 -6.64 4.14
N GLU A 21 2.80 -6.53 4.86
CA GLU A 21 3.79 -7.61 4.90
C GLU A 21 3.21 -8.90 5.48
N LYS A 22 2.44 -8.78 6.58
CA LYS A 22 1.76 -9.94 7.19
C LYS A 22 0.81 -10.59 6.22
N LEU A 23 0.00 -9.80 5.52
CA LEU A 23 -0.97 -10.32 4.56
C LEU A 23 -0.30 -11.01 3.39
N CYS A 24 0.76 -10.41 2.85
CA CYS A 24 1.48 -11.00 1.74
C CYS A 24 2.05 -12.37 2.10
N ARG A 25 2.59 -12.52 3.31
CA ARG A 25 3.09 -13.80 3.79
C ARG A 25 1.95 -14.80 3.99
N ARG A 26 0.85 -14.38 4.62
CA ARG A 26 -0.29 -15.25 4.91
C ARG A 26 -0.98 -15.73 3.64
N LEU A 27 -1.12 -14.84 2.67
CA LEU A 27 -1.79 -15.17 1.39
C LEU A 27 -0.82 -15.77 0.37
N GLN A 28 0.44 -15.96 0.74
CA GLN A 28 1.48 -16.53 -0.10
C GLN A 28 1.63 -15.78 -1.43
N ILE A 29 1.59 -14.46 -1.34
CA ILE A 29 1.80 -13.60 -2.49
C ILE A 29 3.28 -13.60 -2.84
N ASP A 30 3.59 -13.87 -4.09
CA ASP A 30 4.94 -14.09 -4.59
C ASP A 30 5.66 -12.77 -4.91
N TYR A 31 5.41 -11.74 -4.10
CA TYR A 31 6.01 -10.43 -4.28
C TYR A 31 6.02 -9.69 -2.95
N ASP A 32 7.18 -9.14 -2.58
CA ASP A 32 7.30 -8.36 -1.36
C ASP A 32 6.74 -6.96 -1.57
N PRO A 33 5.89 -6.46 -0.66
CA PRO A 33 5.41 -5.09 -0.78
C PRO A 33 6.56 -4.10 -0.61
N GLU A 34 6.45 -2.95 -1.27
CA GLU A 34 7.47 -1.91 -1.23
C GLU A 34 6.96 -0.71 -0.43
N PHE A 35 7.83 -0.22 0.48
CA PHE A 35 7.57 1.02 1.21
C PHE A 35 8.43 2.11 0.59
N ILE A 36 7.81 3.12 -0.03
CA ILE A 36 8.51 4.14 -0.79
C ILE A 36 8.28 5.49 -0.14
N GLN A 37 9.35 6.10 0.37
CA GLN A 37 9.28 7.39 1.06
C GLN A 37 9.37 8.58 0.12
N ASP A 38 9.87 8.38 -1.09
CA ASP A 38 9.91 9.42 -2.11
C ASP A 38 8.55 9.50 -2.81
N MET A 39 7.87 10.63 -2.63
CA MET A 39 6.52 10.85 -3.14
C MET A 39 6.48 11.40 -4.57
N SER A 40 7.64 11.60 -5.19
CA SER A 40 7.73 12.25 -6.51
C SER A 40 6.85 11.58 -7.56
N ARG A 41 6.82 10.26 -7.58
CA ARG A 41 6.03 9.52 -8.57
C ARG A 41 4.54 9.79 -8.43
N VAL A 42 4.01 9.72 -7.21
CA VAL A 42 2.57 9.94 -7.01
C VAL A 42 2.19 11.41 -7.24
N TYR A 43 3.08 12.35 -6.89
CA TYR A 43 2.85 13.75 -7.21
C TYR A 43 2.87 13.98 -8.72
N GLY A 44 3.75 13.28 -9.43
CA GLY A 44 3.81 13.32 -10.90
C GLY A 44 2.55 12.78 -11.55
N MET A 45 1.80 11.92 -10.86
CA MET A 45 0.50 11.41 -11.31
C MET A 45 -0.66 12.39 -11.01
N GLY A 46 -0.37 13.53 -10.37
CA GLY A 46 -1.38 14.50 -9.99
C GLY A 46 -2.06 14.18 -8.66
N ILE A 47 -1.54 13.24 -7.88
CA ILE A 47 -2.11 12.85 -6.61
C ILE A 47 -1.48 13.70 -5.51
N GLN A 48 -2.32 14.40 -4.73
CA GLN A 48 -1.88 15.24 -3.62
C GLN A 48 -2.25 14.58 -2.29
N GLY A 49 -1.55 13.52 -1.97
CA GLY A 49 -1.80 12.80 -0.73
C GLY A 49 -0.52 12.64 0.07
N LYS A 50 -0.66 12.26 1.35
CA LYS A 50 0.45 11.96 2.26
C LYS A 50 0.76 10.48 2.30
N SER A 51 -0.22 9.65 1.96
CA SER A 51 -0.10 8.20 1.93
C SER A 51 -0.92 7.66 0.77
N VAL A 52 -0.29 6.90 -0.11
CA VAL A 52 -0.94 6.40 -1.32
C VAL A 52 -0.57 4.93 -1.51
N LEU A 53 -1.59 4.08 -1.63
CA LEU A 53 -1.39 2.67 -1.90
C LEU A 53 -1.69 2.38 -3.37
N LEU A 54 -0.70 1.81 -4.07
CA LEU A 54 -0.86 1.33 -5.43
C LEU A 54 -0.80 -0.19 -5.46
N ILE A 55 -1.73 -0.80 -6.17
CA ILE A 55 -1.72 -2.23 -6.46
C ILE A 55 -1.73 -2.38 -7.98
N ASP A 56 -0.70 -3.03 -8.50
CA ASP A 56 -0.49 -3.20 -9.95
C ASP A 56 -0.58 -1.87 -10.72
N GLY A 57 -0.05 -0.81 -10.12
CA GLY A 57 -0.03 0.52 -10.71
C GLY A 57 -1.31 1.30 -10.55
N GLU A 58 -2.35 0.73 -9.96
CA GLU A 58 -3.63 1.40 -9.74
C GLU A 58 -3.70 2.00 -8.34
N VAL A 59 -4.20 3.23 -8.25
CA VAL A 59 -4.41 3.90 -6.96
C VAL A 59 -5.57 3.23 -6.24
N THR A 60 -5.28 2.68 -5.06
CA THR A 60 -6.28 1.99 -4.24
C THR A 60 -6.78 2.89 -3.12
N PHE A 61 -5.86 3.53 -2.40
CA PHE A 61 -6.17 4.46 -1.32
C PHE A 61 -5.33 5.72 -1.42
N VAL A 62 -5.92 6.84 -1.02
CA VAL A 62 -5.20 8.09 -0.80
C VAL A 62 -5.57 8.57 0.61
N ASP A 63 -4.56 8.74 1.46
CA ASP A 63 -4.74 9.25 2.85
C ASP A 63 -5.72 8.43 3.69
N ARG A 64 -5.77 7.14 3.45
CA ARG A 64 -6.57 6.21 4.24
C ARG A 64 -5.67 5.12 4.82
N TYR A 65 -6.01 4.68 6.03
CA TYR A 65 -5.27 3.64 6.73
C TYR A 65 -6.25 2.52 7.10
N PRO A 66 -6.59 1.66 6.13
CA PRO A 66 -7.56 0.60 6.36
C PRO A 66 -7.06 -0.41 7.39
N SER A 67 -8.00 -1.09 8.04
CA SER A 67 -7.69 -2.15 8.98
C SER A 67 -7.10 -3.35 8.24
N LEU A 68 -6.49 -4.27 9.01
CA LEU A 68 -5.95 -5.50 8.44
C LEU A 68 -7.03 -6.28 7.68
N GLN A 69 -8.24 -6.35 8.23
CA GLN A 69 -9.36 -7.05 7.61
C GLN A 69 -9.78 -6.39 6.30
N GLU A 70 -9.85 -5.07 6.26
CA GLU A 70 -10.17 -4.34 5.03
C GLU A 70 -9.11 -4.54 3.96
N LEU A 71 -7.83 -4.50 4.35
CA LEU A 71 -6.71 -4.77 3.44
C LEU A 71 -6.81 -6.16 2.84
N GLU A 72 -7.14 -7.16 3.66
CA GLU A 72 -7.28 -8.53 3.18
C GLU A 72 -8.36 -8.64 2.11
N THR A 73 -9.51 -8.02 2.36
CA THR A 73 -10.62 -8.01 1.40
C THR A 73 -10.19 -7.38 0.08
N ILE A 74 -9.49 -6.25 0.15
CA ILE A 74 -9.05 -5.54 -1.05
C ILE A 74 -8.01 -6.33 -1.83
N ILE A 75 -7.02 -6.87 -1.13
CA ILE A 75 -5.94 -7.62 -1.78
C ILE A 75 -6.48 -8.90 -2.43
N THR A 76 -7.41 -9.58 -1.76
CA THR A 76 -7.99 -10.80 -2.33
C THR A 76 -8.78 -10.53 -3.60
N GLU A 77 -9.31 -9.33 -3.80
CA GLU A 77 -9.97 -8.97 -5.05
C GLU A 77 -9.02 -8.91 -6.24
N TYR A 78 -7.72 -8.73 -5.99
CA TYR A 78 -6.69 -8.71 -7.04
C TYR A 78 -6.11 -10.10 -7.32
N LEU A 79 -6.40 -11.08 -6.48
CA LEU A 79 -5.96 -12.45 -6.69
C LEU A 79 -6.95 -13.21 -7.59
#